data_88efa876bcf89a9df0ffd545a016cb7c
#
_entry.id   88efa876bcf89a9df0ffd545a016cb7c
#
_cell.length_a   1.000
_cell.length_b   1.000
_cell.length_c   1.000
_cell.angle_alpha   90.00
_cell.angle_beta   90.00
_cell.angle_gamma   90.00
#
_symmetry.space_group_name_H-M   'P 1'
#
loop_
_entity.id
_entity.type
_entity.pdbx_description
1 polymer ?
#
loop_
_entity_poly.entity_id
_entity_poly.type
_entity_poly.pdbx_seq_one_letter_code
_entity_poly.pdbx_strand_id
1 'polypeptide(L)'
;QERMRVAFPAGQAEYQYPAGHQEVAVERTRDGNTMIARRALCPVIEEHSWSDDGQLTLRGIYPASVEGSFETVLRRRSSTQQHVLAFDREGDTFTIVIDAGRMPSFGRQLPLRDGTWDILVRRAGDGDGQLIVPRYDHARLADVDGRKVTFGLKVYKFNTAGYDTPLLAVGPALKLTEHGRVQRRMLRGVYYPLQQKLPFRDAVVFISWKGKQCGDNPLGIADELRRRGDSREHIWAVNDYSVPAPEGARVVLTGTEDYFEALARSRYVIANDDMGSNYHKRDGQIYVQTWHGTPLKRIGFDITQAHFISGVKYFDALAQDVAKWDLLLSPNPFSTPIMRRAFRYDGETLECGYPRNDILRSGGAAQVAAEVRRRLGLPEGKRTVLYAPTWRDNQYYASGRYRFDFRLDLERAWQALGDDYVFLIRGHHHMAEDVPAGPRPDFAVNVTAYPDISELFLVSDVLVTDYSSVMFDFAPTGRPMVFFTYDLEQYRDNLRGFYFDFEAEAPGPLLASSDEVVSAIADIDTVAARHQVAYAAFAAKFCPLDDGKAAARACDSVFGT
;
A
#
# COMPACT_ATOMS: atom_id res chain seq x y z
N GLN A 1 30.48 1.72 30.94
CA GLN A 1 30.51 0.24 30.82
C GLN A 1 31.97 -0.17 30.59
N GLU A 2 32.65 -0.65 31.66
CA GLU A 2 33.92 -1.30 31.49
C GLU A 2 33.70 -2.67 30.84
N ARG A 3 34.22 -2.86 29.65
CA ARG A 3 34.20 -4.14 28.93
C ARG A 3 35.49 -4.88 29.24
N MET A 4 35.42 -5.86 30.12
CA MET A 4 36.52 -6.80 30.35
C MET A 4 36.39 -7.97 29.35
N ARG A 5 37.39 -8.18 28.49
CA ARG A 5 37.44 -9.34 27.60
C ARG A 5 38.12 -10.50 28.30
N VAL A 6 37.36 -11.52 28.64
CA VAL A 6 37.86 -12.77 29.21
C VAL A 6 37.48 -13.89 28.25
N ALA A 7 38.41 -14.81 27.97
CA ALA A 7 38.11 -15.96 27.13
C ALA A 7 37.03 -16.84 27.78
N PHE A 8 36.01 -17.23 26.98
CA PHE A 8 34.97 -18.13 27.50
C PHE A 8 35.54 -19.53 27.66
N PRO A 9 35.44 -20.15 28.84
CA PRO A 9 36.03 -21.48 29.10
C PRO A 9 35.38 -22.54 28.21
N ALA A 10 36.19 -23.40 27.60
CA ALA A 10 35.71 -24.51 26.78
C ALA A 10 34.84 -25.47 27.63
N GLY A 11 33.65 -25.81 27.15
CA GLY A 11 32.75 -26.75 27.80
C GLY A 11 31.85 -26.17 28.90
N GLN A 12 31.87 -24.87 29.14
CA GLN A 12 30.93 -24.23 30.06
C GLN A 12 29.68 -23.75 29.34
N ALA A 13 28.51 -23.90 30.01
CA ALA A 13 27.24 -23.37 29.56
C ALA A 13 27.15 -21.86 29.79
N GLU A 14 26.39 -21.17 28.98
CA GLU A 14 25.97 -19.80 29.26
C GLU A 14 24.99 -19.79 30.43
N TYR A 15 25.08 -18.79 31.29
CA TYR A 15 24.27 -18.69 32.49
C TYR A 15 23.45 -17.42 32.49
N GLN A 16 22.20 -17.53 32.95
CA GLN A 16 21.29 -16.40 33.15
C GLN A 16 20.83 -16.39 34.61
N TYR A 17 21.01 -15.28 35.30
CA TYR A 17 20.62 -15.08 36.68
C TYR A 17 19.57 -13.98 36.77
N PRO A 18 18.32 -14.34 37.09
CA PRO A 18 17.28 -13.33 37.33
C PRO A 18 17.65 -12.44 38.52
N ALA A 19 17.50 -11.14 38.36
CA ALA A 19 17.73 -10.13 39.38
C ALA A 19 16.57 -9.10 39.37
N GLY A 20 15.42 -9.48 39.91
CA GLY A 20 14.20 -8.69 39.84
C GLY A 20 13.66 -8.60 38.39
N HIS A 21 13.49 -7.38 37.87
CA HIS A 21 13.08 -7.15 36.47
C HIS A 21 14.25 -7.18 35.46
N GLN A 22 15.42 -7.56 35.89
CA GLN A 22 16.62 -7.65 35.08
C GLN A 22 17.26 -9.03 35.22
N GLU A 23 18.14 -9.37 34.31
CA GLU A 23 18.98 -10.55 34.37
C GLU A 23 20.45 -10.16 34.25
N VAL A 24 21.31 -10.95 34.85
CA VAL A 24 22.74 -10.94 34.59
C VAL A 24 23.05 -12.15 33.72
N ALA A 25 23.45 -11.92 32.50
CA ALA A 25 23.78 -12.97 31.54
C ALA A 25 25.32 -13.09 31.42
N VAL A 26 25.81 -14.31 31.44
CA VAL A 26 27.20 -14.66 31.12
C VAL A 26 27.19 -15.39 29.79
N GLU A 27 27.63 -14.76 28.73
CA GLU A 27 27.49 -15.23 27.36
C GLU A 27 28.83 -15.33 26.64
N ARG A 28 28.87 -16.18 25.65
CA ARG A 28 30.00 -16.28 24.70
C ARG A 28 29.79 -15.32 23.55
N THR A 29 30.75 -14.43 23.31
CA THR A 29 30.71 -13.57 22.10
C THR A 29 31.07 -14.37 20.85
N ARG A 30 30.74 -13.82 19.67
CA ARG A 30 31.11 -14.42 18.38
C ARG A 30 32.61 -14.71 18.26
N ASP A 31 33.44 -13.90 18.91
CA ASP A 31 34.89 -14.04 18.91
C ASP A 31 35.40 -15.00 20.01
N GLY A 32 34.50 -15.70 20.72
CA GLY A 32 34.84 -16.68 21.75
C GLY A 32 35.16 -16.09 23.11
N ASN A 33 34.96 -14.80 23.36
CA ASN A 33 35.17 -14.16 24.65
C ASN A 33 33.94 -14.26 25.57
N THR A 34 34.13 -14.16 26.87
CA THR A 34 33.04 -14.04 27.84
C THR A 34 32.51 -12.62 27.86
N MET A 35 31.19 -12.47 27.80
CA MET A 35 30.48 -11.23 28.01
C MET A 35 29.59 -11.38 29.26
N ILE A 36 29.68 -10.45 30.18
CA ILE A 36 28.73 -10.33 31.30
C ILE A 36 27.87 -9.11 31.00
N ALA A 37 26.58 -9.33 30.80
CA ALA A 37 25.63 -8.27 30.47
C ALA A 37 24.52 -8.22 31.53
N ARG A 38 24.19 -7.03 31.99
CA ARG A 38 22.96 -6.77 32.76
C ARG A 38 21.94 -6.18 31.82
N ARG A 39 20.77 -6.79 31.68
CA ARG A 39 19.73 -6.38 30.75
C ARG A 39 18.33 -6.59 31.34
N ALA A 40 17.32 -5.94 30.75
CA ALA A 40 15.93 -6.21 31.08
C ALA A 40 15.57 -7.66 30.69
N LEU A 41 14.70 -8.28 31.46
CA LEU A 41 14.10 -9.56 31.08
C LEU A 41 13.36 -9.44 29.76
N CYS A 42 13.60 -10.37 28.86
CA CYS A 42 12.91 -10.47 27.59
C CYS A 42 12.47 -11.92 27.32
N PRO A 43 11.48 -12.16 26.46
CA PRO A 43 11.12 -13.51 26.05
C PRO A 43 12.29 -14.22 25.39
N VAL A 44 12.53 -15.48 25.77
CA VAL A 44 13.57 -16.33 25.19
C VAL A 44 12.91 -17.48 24.45
N ILE A 45 13.07 -17.53 23.13
CA ILE A 45 12.56 -18.58 22.26
C ILE A 45 13.51 -19.78 22.36
N GLU A 46 12.99 -20.94 22.70
CA GLU A 46 13.73 -22.19 22.83
C GLU A 46 13.51 -23.14 21.66
N GLU A 47 12.33 -23.04 21.02
CA GLU A 47 11.92 -23.94 19.95
C GLU A 47 11.17 -23.20 18.85
N HIS A 48 11.36 -23.66 17.62
CA HIS A 48 10.54 -23.27 16.50
C HIS A 48 10.14 -24.46 15.64
N SER A 49 8.95 -24.40 15.06
CA SER A 49 8.48 -25.44 14.16
C SER A 49 7.61 -24.85 13.06
N TRP A 50 7.64 -25.50 11.90
CA TRP A 50 6.78 -25.18 10.77
C TRP A 50 5.76 -26.28 10.56
N SER A 51 4.50 -25.93 10.38
CA SER A 51 3.47 -26.84 9.86
C SER A 51 3.53 -26.91 8.34
N ASP A 52 2.89 -27.92 7.76
CA ASP A 52 2.85 -28.14 6.30
C ASP A 52 2.06 -27.03 5.58
N ASP A 53 1.19 -26.31 6.27
CA ASP A 53 0.37 -25.22 5.74
C ASP A 53 1.00 -23.83 5.95
N GLY A 54 2.27 -23.77 6.33
CA GLY A 54 3.06 -22.52 6.39
C GLY A 54 2.91 -21.72 7.67
N GLN A 55 2.46 -22.32 8.77
CA GLN A 55 2.38 -21.69 10.08
C GLN A 55 3.69 -21.90 10.86
N LEU A 56 4.28 -20.81 11.37
CA LEU A 56 5.44 -20.83 12.26
C LEU A 56 4.96 -20.77 13.71
N THR A 57 5.34 -21.77 14.50
CA THR A 57 5.13 -21.78 15.95
C THR A 57 6.46 -21.56 16.65
N LEU A 58 6.50 -20.58 17.55
CA LEU A 58 7.64 -20.29 18.43
C LEU A 58 7.22 -20.56 19.86
N ARG A 59 8.06 -21.29 20.62
CA ARG A 59 7.84 -21.57 22.04
C ARG A 59 9.06 -21.19 22.85
N GLY A 60 8.85 -20.78 24.08
CA GLY A 60 9.94 -20.38 24.94
C GLY A 60 9.52 -19.98 26.34
N ILE A 61 10.41 -19.26 27.02
CA ILE A 61 10.27 -18.86 28.40
C ILE A 61 10.22 -17.35 28.53
N TYR A 62 9.26 -16.87 29.32
CA TYR A 62 9.20 -15.48 29.80
C TYR A 62 8.71 -15.48 31.24
N PRO A 63 9.60 -15.17 32.24
CA PRO A 63 9.33 -15.39 33.67
C PRO A 63 8.01 -14.76 34.14
N ALA A 64 7.22 -15.50 34.89
CA ALA A 64 5.94 -15.07 35.46
C ALA A 64 6.07 -13.83 36.37
N SER A 65 7.26 -13.57 36.90
CA SER A 65 7.58 -12.37 37.66
C SER A 65 7.45 -11.06 36.85
N VAL A 66 7.45 -11.14 35.51
CA VAL A 66 7.11 -10.00 34.63
C VAL A 66 5.61 -9.97 34.47
N GLU A 67 4.94 -9.18 35.27
CA GLU A 67 3.49 -9.07 35.30
C GLU A 67 2.93 -8.38 34.04
N GLY A 68 1.70 -8.72 33.66
CA GLY A 68 0.92 -8.12 32.58
C GLY A 68 0.60 -9.08 31.45
N SER A 69 -0.31 -8.67 30.60
CA SER A 69 -0.61 -9.31 29.31
C SER A 69 0.28 -8.73 28.22
N PHE A 70 0.61 -9.57 27.25
CA PHE A 70 1.51 -9.19 26.15
C PHE A 70 0.88 -9.54 24.80
N GLU A 71 1.37 -8.90 23.76
CA GLU A 71 1.03 -9.19 22.38
C GLU A 71 2.29 -9.23 21.52
N THR A 72 2.27 -10.00 20.46
CA THR A 72 3.35 -10.09 19.48
C THR A 72 3.16 -9.06 18.40
N VAL A 73 4.20 -8.31 18.07
CA VAL A 73 4.23 -7.36 16.97
C VAL A 73 5.17 -7.87 15.89
N LEU A 74 4.61 -8.28 14.77
CA LEU A 74 5.36 -8.64 13.58
C LEU A 74 5.52 -7.38 12.72
N ARG A 75 6.72 -6.79 12.67
CA ARG A 75 7.01 -5.51 12.00
C ARG A 75 7.95 -5.68 10.82
N ARG A 76 7.52 -5.21 9.65
CA ARG A 76 8.36 -5.25 8.44
C ARG A 76 9.46 -4.19 8.51
N ARG A 77 10.73 -4.60 8.31
CA ARG A 77 11.87 -3.67 8.27
C ARG A 77 11.73 -2.66 7.16
N SER A 78 12.18 -1.43 7.41
CA SER A 78 12.11 -0.31 6.46
C SER A 78 10.67 0.01 6.01
N SER A 79 9.70 -0.28 6.88
CA SER A 79 8.28 -0.01 6.67
C SER A 79 7.59 0.09 8.04
N THR A 80 6.44 0.73 8.13
CA THR A 80 5.58 0.72 9.33
C THR A 80 4.55 -0.39 9.30
N GLN A 81 4.53 -1.20 8.24
CA GLN A 81 3.62 -2.33 8.19
C GLN A 81 3.88 -3.25 9.37
N GLN A 82 2.85 -3.45 10.18
CA GLN A 82 2.88 -4.34 11.33
C GLN A 82 1.60 -5.15 11.43
N HIS A 83 1.71 -6.31 12.05
CA HIS A 83 0.59 -7.14 12.45
C HIS A 83 0.71 -7.41 13.95
N VAL A 84 -0.40 -7.32 14.64
CA VAL A 84 -0.49 -7.66 16.06
C VAL A 84 -1.08 -9.05 16.17
N LEU A 85 -0.40 -9.94 16.90
CA LEU A 85 -0.75 -11.34 17.06
C LEU A 85 -0.83 -11.68 18.55
N ALA A 86 -1.46 -12.78 18.88
CA ALA A 86 -1.48 -13.32 20.23
C ALA A 86 -0.06 -13.64 20.73
N PHE A 87 0.13 -13.44 22.02
CA PHE A 87 1.25 -13.93 22.80
C PHE A 87 0.65 -14.76 23.92
N ASP A 88 0.50 -16.06 23.68
CA ASP A 88 -0.15 -16.96 24.62
C ASP A 88 0.84 -17.39 25.70
N ARG A 89 0.56 -17.03 26.95
CA ARG A 89 1.45 -17.28 28.08
C ARG A 89 0.76 -18.08 29.18
N GLU A 90 1.41 -19.16 29.60
CA GLU A 90 1.00 -20.01 30.72
C GLU A 90 2.17 -20.15 31.72
N GLY A 91 2.05 -19.48 32.87
CA GLY A 91 3.16 -19.42 33.85
C GLY A 91 4.40 -18.75 33.24
N ASP A 92 5.50 -19.48 33.21
CA ASP A 92 6.78 -19.02 32.65
C ASP A 92 6.93 -19.33 31.16
N THR A 93 6.03 -20.13 30.57
CA THR A 93 6.12 -20.51 29.16
C THR A 93 5.24 -19.62 28.26
N PHE A 94 5.65 -19.46 27.02
CA PHE A 94 4.82 -18.76 26.01
C PHE A 94 4.82 -19.51 24.68
N THR A 95 3.77 -19.23 23.90
CA THR A 95 3.64 -19.67 22.52
C THR A 95 3.27 -18.48 21.64
N ILE A 96 3.95 -18.33 20.50
CA ILE A 96 3.61 -17.38 19.42
C ILE A 96 3.32 -18.20 18.17
N VAL A 97 2.17 -17.94 17.53
CA VAL A 97 1.79 -18.58 16.28
C VAL A 97 1.69 -17.52 15.19
N ILE A 98 2.44 -17.73 14.09
CA ILE A 98 2.49 -16.81 12.94
C ILE A 98 2.03 -17.58 11.70
N ASP A 99 0.80 -17.36 11.25
CA ASP A 99 0.31 -17.88 9.97
C ASP A 99 0.74 -16.95 8.84
N ALA A 100 2.01 -17.05 8.46
CA ALA A 100 2.63 -16.13 7.50
C ALA A 100 2.01 -16.17 6.10
N GLY A 101 1.31 -17.25 5.77
CA GLY A 101 0.59 -17.43 4.51
C GLY A 101 -0.80 -16.81 4.50
N ARG A 102 -1.39 -16.52 5.67
CA ARG A 102 -2.78 -16.10 5.84
C ARG A 102 -2.92 -15.01 6.93
N MET A 103 -2.20 -13.92 6.77
CA MET A 103 -2.28 -12.79 7.71
C MET A 103 -3.55 -11.98 7.49
N PRO A 104 -4.23 -11.55 8.56
CA PRO A 104 -5.42 -10.71 8.44
C PRO A 104 -5.05 -9.34 7.85
N SER A 105 -5.82 -8.91 6.84
CA SER A 105 -5.68 -7.61 6.19
C SER A 105 -7.03 -7.12 5.70
N PHE A 106 -7.62 -6.15 6.39
CA PHE A 106 -8.94 -5.57 6.06
C PHE A 106 -10.00 -6.64 5.76
N GLY A 107 -10.16 -7.61 6.69
CA GLY A 107 -11.14 -8.68 6.58
C GLY A 107 -10.83 -9.77 5.54
N ARG A 108 -9.66 -9.72 4.91
CA ARG A 108 -9.13 -10.76 4.03
C ARG A 108 -7.96 -11.48 4.70
N GLN A 109 -7.65 -12.69 4.21
CA GLN A 109 -6.45 -13.43 4.58
C GLN A 109 -5.45 -13.35 3.42
N LEU A 110 -4.31 -12.71 3.66
CA LEU A 110 -3.29 -12.49 2.64
C LEU A 110 -1.92 -12.98 3.14
N PRO A 111 -1.05 -13.49 2.26
CA PRO A 111 0.31 -13.82 2.67
C PRO A 111 1.08 -12.54 3.06
N LEU A 112 2.03 -12.67 3.98
CA LEU A 112 2.94 -11.58 4.33
C LEU A 112 3.62 -11.02 3.08
N ARG A 113 3.80 -9.70 3.05
CA ARG A 113 4.61 -9.03 2.00
C ARG A 113 6.06 -9.46 2.05
N ASP A 114 6.71 -9.42 0.88
CA ASP A 114 8.14 -9.70 0.75
C ASP A 114 8.97 -8.74 1.60
N GLY A 115 9.99 -9.28 2.24
CA GLY A 115 10.91 -8.53 3.08
C GLY A 115 11.32 -9.27 4.34
N THR A 116 11.98 -8.55 5.24
CA THR A 116 12.36 -9.04 6.56
C THR A 116 11.41 -8.48 7.61
N TRP A 117 10.90 -9.35 8.44
CA TRP A 117 9.97 -9.04 9.51
C TRP A 117 10.63 -9.30 10.85
N ASP A 118 10.67 -8.27 11.70
CA ASP A 118 11.10 -8.41 13.09
C ASP A 118 9.94 -8.96 13.91
N ILE A 119 10.26 -9.92 14.78
CA ILE A 119 9.33 -10.49 15.75
C ILE A 119 9.59 -9.77 17.06
N LEU A 120 8.63 -9.02 17.55
CA LEU A 120 8.74 -8.16 18.72
C LEU A 120 7.58 -8.46 19.69
N VAL A 121 7.72 -8.05 20.93
CA VAL A 121 6.68 -8.21 21.96
C VAL A 121 6.46 -6.86 22.64
N ARG A 122 5.22 -6.54 23.02
CA ARG A 122 4.88 -5.37 23.83
C ARG A 122 3.77 -5.69 24.82
N ARG A 123 3.51 -4.81 25.77
CA ARG A 123 2.34 -4.94 26.64
C ARG A 123 1.06 -4.78 25.82
N ALA A 124 0.07 -5.62 26.11
CA ALA A 124 -1.20 -5.59 25.40
C ALA A 124 -1.95 -4.28 25.71
N GLY A 125 -2.52 -3.67 24.67
CA GLY A 125 -3.24 -2.40 24.78
C GLY A 125 -2.36 -1.14 24.82
N ASP A 126 -1.03 -1.28 24.79
CA ASP A 126 -0.07 -0.19 24.80
C ASP A 126 0.37 0.12 23.35
N GLY A 127 -0.49 0.79 22.61
CA GLY A 127 -0.38 0.98 21.14
C GLY A 127 1.00 1.41 20.64
N ASP A 128 1.62 2.41 21.29
CA ASP A 128 2.96 2.93 21.00
C ASP A 128 3.98 2.56 22.09
N GLY A 129 3.66 1.54 22.91
CA GLY A 129 4.47 1.10 24.03
C GLY A 129 5.83 0.57 23.65
N GLN A 130 6.69 0.45 24.65
CA GLN A 130 8.05 -0.05 24.49
C GLN A 130 8.05 -1.45 23.88
N LEU A 131 8.69 -1.58 22.70
CA LEU A 131 8.89 -2.86 22.04
C LEU A 131 10.05 -3.62 22.70
N ILE A 132 9.79 -4.86 23.09
CA ILE A 132 10.75 -5.81 23.65
C ILE A 132 11.20 -6.71 22.50
N VAL A 133 12.50 -6.83 22.32
CA VAL A 133 13.10 -7.74 21.35
C VAL A 133 13.28 -9.10 22.00
N PRO A 134 12.56 -10.16 21.59
CA PRO A 134 12.81 -11.51 22.06
C PRO A 134 14.18 -11.99 21.60
N ARG A 135 14.70 -13.01 22.23
CA ARG A 135 15.95 -13.67 21.83
C ARG A 135 15.69 -15.14 21.55
N TYR A 136 16.50 -15.72 20.72
CA TYR A 136 16.59 -17.17 20.59
C TYR A 136 17.61 -17.71 21.60
N ASP A 137 17.33 -18.86 22.22
CA ASP A 137 18.25 -19.46 23.19
C ASP A 137 19.62 -19.74 22.53
N HIS A 138 20.68 -19.21 23.14
CA HIS A 138 22.05 -19.34 22.62
C HIS A 138 22.52 -20.81 22.54
N ALA A 139 22.11 -21.64 23.50
CA ALA A 139 22.47 -23.06 23.50
C ALA A 139 21.83 -23.82 22.31
N ARG A 140 20.74 -23.28 21.77
CA ARG A 140 19.95 -23.87 20.68
C ARG A 140 20.05 -23.13 19.35
N LEU A 141 20.95 -22.15 19.23
CA LEU A 141 21.15 -21.41 17.97
C LEU A 141 21.51 -22.30 16.77
N ALA A 142 22.18 -23.42 17.03
CA ALA A 142 22.50 -24.42 16.01
C ALA A 142 21.24 -25.11 15.44
N ASP A 143 20.13 -25.12 16.21
CA ASP A 143 18.86 -25.72 15.81
C ASP A 143 18.08 -24.82 14.83
N VAL A 144 18.48 -23.55 14.73
CA VAL A 144 17.94 -22.63 13.72
C VAL A 144 18.54 -22.98 12.35
N ASP A 145 17.99 -24.02 11.74
CA ASP A 145 18.48 -24.62 10.49
C ASP A 145 18.35 -23.68 9.26
N GLY A 146 17.65 -22.58 9.41
CA GLY A 146 17.36 -21.64 8.34
C GLY A 146 16.61 -22.28 7.16
N ARG A 147 15.88 -23.36 7.42
CA ARG A 147 15.05 -24.06 6.43
C ARG A 147 14.09 -23.11 5.76
N LYS A 148 13.99 -23.20 4.46
CA LYS A 148 13.00 -22.51 3.65
C LYS A 148 11.75 -23.38 3.54
N VAL A 149 10.62 -22.79 3.89
CA VAL A 149 9.30 -23.39 3.70
C VAL A 149 8.61 -22.66 2.57
N THR A 150 8.07 -23.41 1.61
CA THR A 150 7.29 -22.85 0.51
C THR A 150 5.82 -23.12 0.75
N PHE A 151 5.04 -22.05 0.80
CA PHE A 151 3.59 -22.13 0.89
C PHE A 151 2.96 -21.19 -0.14
N GLY A 152 2.08 -21.74 -1.00
CA GLY A 152 1.55 -21.01 -2.13
C GLY A 152 2.68 -20.55 -3.09
N LEU A 153 2.68 -19.27 -3.41
CA LEU A 153 3.68 -18.66 -4.31
C LEU A 153 4.82 -17.97 -3.56
N LYS A 154 4.96 -18.22 -2.25
CA LYS A 154 5.96 -17.56 -1.41
C LYS A 154 6.84 -18.56 -0.66
N VAL A 155 8.03 -18.08 -0.33
CA VAL A 155 9.02 -18.76 0.52
C VAL A 155 9.19 -18.00 1.81
N TYR A 156 9.16 -18.73 2.90
CA TYR A 156 9.33 -18.23 4.26
C TYR A 156 10.58 -18.85 4.86
N LYS A 157 11.31 -18.07 5.63
CA LYS A 157 12.50 -18.52 6.33
C LYS A 157 12.58 -17.88 7.70
N PHE A 158 12.45 -18.68 8.75
CA PHE A 158 12.80 -18.24 10.09
C PHE A 158 14.32 -18.20 10.24
N ASN A 159 14.85 -17.18 10.89
CA ASN A 159 16.29 -16.99 11.07
C ASN A 159 16.56 -16.07 12.28
N THR A 160 17.83 -15.88 12.61
CA THR A 160 18.27 -14.87 13.58
C THR A 160 19.13 -13.80 12.91
N ALA A 161 19.02 -12.55 13.36
CA ALA A 161 19.88 -11.44 12.97
C ALA A 161 20.85 -11.09 14.11
N GLY A 162 21.99 -10.51 13.76
CA GLY A 162 23.04 -10.26 14.74
C GLY A 162 23.55 -11.59 15.30
N TYR A 163 23.16 -11.91 16.51
CA TYR A 163 23.51 -13.18 17.15
C TYR A 163 22.27 -14.03 17.45
N ASP A 164 21.25 -13.45 18.07
CA ASP A 164 20.10 -14.17 18.62
C ASP A 164 18.72 -13.54 18.35
N THR A 165 18.65 -12.41 17.65
CA THR A 165 17.39 -11.69 17.39
C THR A 165 16.56 -12.43 16.34
N PRO A 166 15.36 -12.95 16.68
CA PRO A 166 14.53 -13.70 15.75
C PRO A 166 13.94 -12.80 14.66
N LEU A 167 13.89 -13.32 13.45
CA LEU A 167 13.26 -12.67 12.31
C LEU A 167 12.64 -13.67 11.35
N LEU A 168 11.69 -13.19 10.56
CA LEU A 168 11.07 -13.93 9.48
C LEU A 168 11.38 -13.25 8.14
N ALA A 169 12.09 -13.94 7.25
CA ALA A 169 12.31 -13.50 5.89
C ALA A 169 11.25 -14.09 4.96
N VAL A 170 10.66 -13.24 4.13
CA VAL A 170 9.60 -13.60 3.17
C VAL A 170 10.01 -13.16 1.79
N GLY A 171 9.79 -14.00 0.79
CA GLY A 171 10.07 -13.69 -0.62
C GLY A 171 9.24 -14.56 -1.56
N PRO A 172 9.28 -14.28 -2.87
CA PRO A 172 8.59 -15.10 -3.85
C PRO A 172 9.28 -16.46 -4.05
N ALA A 173 8.49 -17.49 -4.38
CA ALA A 173 8.97 -18.77 -4.83
C ALA A 173 9.41 -18.67 -6.31
N LEU A 174 10.65 -18.27 -6.54
CA LEU A 174 11.22 -18.09 -7.88
C LEU A 174 11.78 -19.40 -8.44
N LYS A 175 11.70 -19.56 -9.76
CA LYS A 175 12.42 -20.60 -10.51
C LYS A 175 13.94 -20.32 -10.49
N LEU A 176 14.77 -21.33 -10.67
CA LEU A 176 16.24 -21.16 -10.71
C LEU A 176 16.69 -20.15 -11.77
N THR A 177 15.97 -20.07 -12.89
CA THR A 177 16.19 -19.14 -14.00
C THR A 177 15.82 -17.68 -13.69
N GLU A 178 15.20 -17.40 -12.53
CA GLU A 178 14.73 -16.09 -12.12
C GLU A 178 15.57 -15.46 -11.00
N HIS A 179 16.49 -16.24 -10.42
CA HIS A 179 17.34 -15.80 -9.32
C HIS A 179 18.56 -15.01 -9.78
N GLY A 180 18.80 -13.87 -9.14
CA GLY A 180 20.04 -13.13 -9.29
C GLY A 180 20.07 -12.15 -10.49
N ARG A 181 21.16 -11.39 -10.57
CA ARG A 181 21.31 -10.31 -11.57
C ARG A 181 21.49 -10.82 -12.98
N VAL A 182 22.22 -11.92 -13.14
CA VAL A 182 22.52 -12.51 -14.46
C VAL A 182 21.25 -13.05 -15.08
N GLN A 183 20.49 -13.87 -14.35
CA GLN A 183 19.23 -14.46 -14.80
C GLN A 183 18.23 -13.36 -15.19
N ARG A 184 18.07 -12.34 -14.35
CA ARG A 184 17.19 -11.19 -14.68
C ARG A 184 17.63 -10.46 -15.95
N ARG A 185 18.93 -10.37 -16.22
CA ARG A 185 19.45 -9.79 -17.47
C ARG A 185 19.13 -10.70 -18.66
N MET A 186 19.27 -12.02 -18.49
CA MET A 186 18.92 -13.01 -19.53
C MET A 186 17.42 -13.01 -19.84
N LEU A 187 16.57 -12.91 -18.82
CA LEU A 187 15.13 -12.81 -19.02
C LEU A 187 14.75 -11.58 -19.87
N ARG A 188 15.34 -10.42 -19.60
CA ARG A 188 15.06 -9.20 -20.36
C ARG A 188 15.69 -9.19 -21.74
N GLY A 189 16.94 -9.62 -21.86
CA GLY A 189 17.74 -9.47 -23.09
C GLY A 189 17.63 -10.64 -24.06
N VAL A 190 17.20 -11.81 -23.61
CA VAL A 190 17.10 -13.01 -24.42
C VAL A 190 15.70 -13.62 -24.42
N TYR A 191 15.21 -13.99 -23.24
CA TYR A 191 13.92 -14.68 -23.12
C TYR A 191 12.77 -13.83 -23.65
N TYR A 192 12.62 -12.58 -23.19
CA TYR A 192 11.56 -11.68 -23.61
C TYR A 192 11.53 -11.45 -25.13
N PRO A 193 12.65 -11.10 -25.82
CA PRO A 193 12.67 -10.99 -27.26
C PRO A 193 12.33 -12.29 -28.00
N LEU A 194 12.68 -13.46 -27.44
CA LEU A 194 12.28 -14.75 -28.02
C LEU A 194 10.78 -14.98 -27.90
N GLN A 195 10.17 -14.66 -26.75
CA GLN A 195 8.72 -14.73 -26.56
C GLN A 195 7.96 -13.81 -27.52
N GLN A 196 8.51 -12.65 -27.84
CA GLN A 196 7.92 -11.72 -28.79
C GLN A 196 7.84 -12.26 -30.24
N LYS A 197 8.59 -13.30 -30.58
CA LYS A 197 8.51 -13.96 -31.90
C LYS A 197 7.39 -15.00 -31.97
N LEU A 198 6.83 -15.41 -30.84
CA LEU A 198 5.74 -16.38 -30.78
C LEU A 198 4.39 -15.71 -31.10
N PRO A 199 3.37 -16.47 -31.53
CA PRO A 199 2.04 -15.95 -31.80
C PRO A 199 1.45 -15.26 -30.56
N PHE A 200 0.60 -14.26 -30.80
CA PHE A 200 -0.21 -13.68 -29.73
C PHE A 200 -1.11 -14.74 -29.09
N ARG A 201 -1.38 -14.53 -27.82
CA ARG A 201 -2.45 -15.20 -27.07
C ARG A 201 -3.63 -14.24 -27.01
N ASP A 202 -4.82 -14.79 -27.00
CA ASP A 202 -6.04 -14.01 -26.73
C ASP A 202 -6.13 -13.72 -25.24
N ALA A 203 -5.36 -12.73 -24.81
CA ALA A 203 -5.16 -12.37 -23.42
C ALA A 203 -5.02 -10.85 -23.25
N VAL A 204 -5.40 -10.39 -22.06
CA VAL A 204 -5.25 -9.02 -21.60
C VAL A 204 -4.35 -9.01 -20.37
N VAL A 205 -3.26 -8.24 -20.42
CA VAL A 205 -2.43 -7.95 -19.24
C VAL A 205 -2.88 -6.65 -18.60
N PHE A 206 -3.23 -6.72 -17.33
CA PHE A 206 -3.56 -5.56 -16.49
C PHE A 206 -2.42 -5.25 -15.54
N ILE A 207 -2.03 -3.97 -15.49
CA ILE A 207 -0.98 -3.50 -14.60
C ILE A 207 -1.45 -2.21 -13.93
N SER A 208 -1.57 -2.26 -12.61
CA SER A 208 -2.00 -1.10 -11.83
C SER A 208 -0.86 -0.66 -10.90
N TRP A 209 -0.50 0.63 -10.96
CA TRP A 209 0.54 1.23 -10.13
C TRP A 209 1.84 0.40 -10.12
N LYS A 210 2.30 -0.01 -11.32
CA LYS A 210 3.50 -0.85 -11.49
C LYS A 210 3.45 -2.17 -10.73
N GLY A 211 2.25 -2.75 -10.62
CA GLY A 211 2.02 -4.01 -9.93
C GLY A 211 1.87 -3.91 -8.41
N LYS A 212 1.75 -2.70 -7.85
CA LYS A 212 1.54 -2.52 -6.41
C LYS A 212 0.14 -2.89 -5.94
N GLN A 213 -0.83 -2.91 -6.84
CA GLN A 213 -2.22 -3.30 -6.57
C GLN A 213 -2.89 -3.84 -7.84
N CYS A 214 -4.02 -4.54 -7.68
CA CYS A 214 -4.95 -4.86 -8.75
C CYS A 214 -6.20 -4.00 -8.54
N GLY A 215 -6.20 -2.79 -9.07
CA GLY A 215 -7.23 -1.78 -8.80
C GLY A 215 -7.27 -0.71 -9.87
N ASP A 216 -7.92 0.42 -9.56
CA ASP A 216 -7.99 1.60 -10.40
C ASP A 216 -8.71 1.33 -11.74
N ASN A 217 -8.50 2.16 -12.77
CA ASN A 217 -9.12 2.01 -14.08
C ASN A 217 -8.92 0.63 -14.72
N PRO A 218 -7.74 -0.01 -14.63
CA PRO A 218 -7.56 -1.37 -15.11
C PRO A 218 -8.53 -2.38 -14.48
N LEU A 219 -8.86 -2.24 -13.19
CA LEU A 219 -9.85 -3.11 -12.53
C LEU A 219 -11.25 -2.85 -13.05
N GLY A 220 -11.66 -1.60 -13.21
CA GLY A 220 -12.98 -1.27 -13.76
C GLY A 220 -13.18 -1.88 -15.16
N ILE A 221 -12.14 -1.84 -16.02
CA ILE A 221 -12.18 -2.49 -17.33
C ILE A 221 -12.25 -4.02 -17.20
N ALA A 222 -11.45 -4.63 -16.32
CA ALA A 222 -11.47 -6.07 -16.12
C ALA A 222 -12.80 -6.58 -15.57
N ASP A 223 -13.44 -5.82 -14.69
CA ASP A 223 -14.76 -6.16 -14.13
C ASP A 223 -15.86 -6.06 -15.19
N GLU A 224 -15.80 -5.06 -16.06
CA GLU A 224 -16.74 -4.93 -17.19
C GLU A 224 -16.57 -6.08 -18.19
N LEU A 225 -15.33 -6.44 -18.55
CA LEU A 225 -15.06 -7.59 -19.42
C LEU A 225 -15.62 -8.88 -18.81
N ARG A 226 -15.42 -9.09 -17.49
CA ARG A 226 -15.97 -10.25 -16.78
C ARG A 226 -17.52 -10.23 -16.80
N ARG A 227 -18.13 -9.07 -16.57
CA ARG A 227 -19.58 -8.89 -16.61
C ARG A 227 -20.16 -9.23 -17.99
N ARG A 228 -19.40 -8.96 -19.07
CA ARG A 228 -19.77 -9.32 -20.45
C ARG A 228 -19.53 -10.80 -20.79
N GLY A 229 -18.91 -11.57 -19.89
CA GLY A 229 -18.55 -12.97 -20.15
C GLY A 229 -17.37 -13.10 -21.13
N ASP A 230 -16.43 -12.15 -21.09
CA ASP A 230 -15.22 -12.20 -21.92
C ASP A 230 -14.44 -13.49 -21.69
N SER A 231 -14.10 -14.19 -22.78
CA SER A 231 -13.38 -15.46 -22.76
C SER A 231 -11.87 -15.32 -22.80
N ARG A 232 -11.34 -14.10 -22.93
CA ARG A 232 -9.90 -13.85 -22.95
C ARG A 232 -9.26 -14.18 -21.62
N GLU A 233 -8.01 -14.59 -21.65
CA GLU A 233 -7.23 -14.79 -20.41
C GLU A 233 -6.95 -13.43 -19.75
N HIS A 234 -7.41 -13.21 -18.53
CA HIS A 234 -7.10 -12.01 -17.75
C HIS A 234 -5.88 -12.24 -16.88
N ILE A 235 -4.80 -11.52 -17.15
CA ILE A 235 -3.50 -11.66 -16.47
C ILE A 235 -3.20 -10.38 -15.70
N TRP A 236 -2.99 -10.50 -14.38
CA TRP A 236 -2.59 -9.38 -13.53
C TRP A 236 -1.11 -9.46 -13.18
N ALA A 237 -0.37 -8.43 -13.53
CA ALA A 237 1.04 -8.30 -13.15
C ALA A 237 1.14 -7.59 -11.79
N VAL A 238 1.74 -8.29 -10.82
CA VAL A 238 1.96 -7.79 -9.47
C VAL A 238 3.45 -7.76 -9.13
N ASN A 239 3.83 -6.90 -8.19
CA ASN A 239 5.22 -6.85 -7.70
C ASN A 239 5.43 -7.65 -6.41
N ASP A 240 4.36 -8.20 -5.85
CA ASP A 240 4.35 -9.04 -4.66
C ASP A 240 3.09 -9.92 -4.68
N TYR A 241 3.21 -11.19 -4.40
CA TYR A 241 2.07 -12.13 -4.36
C TYR A 241 1.11 -11.91 -3.16
N SER A 242 1.41 -10.96 -2.27
CA SER A 242 0.45 -10.50 -1.25
C SER A 242 -0.56 -9.48 -1.78
N VAL A 243 -0.40 -9.01 -3.01
CA VAL A 243 -1.38 -8.12 -3.65
C VAL A 243 -2.62 -8.94 -4.00
N PRO A 244 -3.81 -8.57 -3.45
CA PRO A 244 -5.03 -9.30 -3.76
C PRO A 244 -5.44 -9.07 -5.22
N ALA A 245 -5.59 -10.16 -5.96
CA ALA A 245 -6.05 -10.14 -7.35
C ALA A 245 -7.54 -10.48 -7.45
N PRO A 246 -8.22 -10.08 -8.54
CA PRO A 246 -9.59 -10.52 -8.83
C PRO A 246 -9.70 -12.03 -8.94
N GLU A 247 -10.86 -12.57 -8.53
CA GLU A 247 -11.14 -14.00 -8.63
C GLU A 247 -11.05 -14.51 -10.06
N GLY A 248 -10.44 -15.69 -10.25
CA GLY A 248 -10.26 -16.32 -11.56
C GLY A 248 -9.15 -15.69 -12.44
N ALA A 249 -8.52 -14.61 -12.01
CA ALA A 249 -7.43 -14.00 -12.77
C ALA A 249 -6.11 -14.78 -12.59
N ARG A 250 -5.34 -14.91 -13.67
CA ARG A 250 -3.96 -15.37 -13.59
C ARG A 250 -3.07 -14.25 -13.04
N VAL A 251 -2.28 -14.55 -12.02
CA VAL A 251 -1.34 -13.58 -11.42
C VAL A 251 0.09 -13.93 -11.85
N VAL A 252 0.83 -12.93 -12.31
CA VAL A 252 2.25 -13.05 -12.66
C VAL A 252 3.08 -12.03 -11.89
N LEU A 253 4.24 -12.46 -11.37
CA LEU A 253 5.14 -11.56 -10.65
C LEU A 253 6.02 -10.79 -11.63
N THR A 254 6.10 -9.48 -11.48
CA THR A 254 6.95 -8.63 -12.33
C THR A 254 8.40 -9.10 -12.33
N GLY A 255 8.98 -9.22 -13.52
CA GLY A 255 10.36 -9.63 -13.71
C GLY A 255 10.62 -11.14 -13.76
N THR A 256 9.58 -11.98 -13.70
CA THR A 256 9.64 -13.44 -13.87
C THR A 256 9.48 -13.84 -15.34
N GLU A 257 9.72 -15.12 -15.66
CA GLU A 257 9.44 -15.68 -16.99
C GLU A 257 7.98 -15.49 -17.39
N ASP A 258 7.05 -15.82 -16.49
CA ASP A 258 5.61 -15.73 -16.74
C ASP A 258 5.16 -14.28 -17.02
N TYR A 259 5.78 -13.29 -16.35
CA TYR A 259 5.55 -11.87 -16.63
C TYR A 259 6.03 -11.47 -18.02
N PHE A 260 7.25 -11.85 -18.40
CA PHE A 260 7.79 -11.51 -19.72
C PHE A 260 7.05 -12.24 -20.85
N GLU A 261 6.64 -13.50 -20.62
CA GLU A 261 5.76 -14.20 -21.56
C GLU A 261 4.42 -13.49 -21.72
N ALA A 262 3.77 -13.12 -20.61
CA ALA A 262 2.51 -12.39 -20.63
C ALA A 262 2.63 -11.08 -21.41
N LEU A 263 3.63 -10.24 -21.11
CA LEU A 263 3.88 -8.99 -21.83
C LEU A 263 4.16 -9.19 -23.32
N ALA A 264 4.93 -10.23 -23.66
CA ALA A 264 5.32 -10.49 -25.05
C ALA A 264 4.17 -11.01 -25.90
N ARG A 265 3.26 -11.79 -25.31
CA ARG A 265 2.30 -12.59 -26.07
C ARG A 265 0.84 -12.15 -25.91
N SER A 266 0.51 -11.34 -24.92
CA SER A 266 -0.84 -10.80 -24.79
C SER A 266 -1.09 -9.74 -25.86
N ARG A 267 -2.26 -9.81 -26.49
CA ARG A 267 -2.66 -8.84 -27.52
C ARG A 267 -2.94 -7.47 -26.93
N TYR A 268 -3.43 -7.41 -25.70
CA TYR A 268 -3.82 -6.18 -25.03
C TYR A 268 -3.00 -5.97 -23.76
N VAL A 269 -2.53 -4.75 -23.54
CA VAL A 269 -1.87 -4.29 -22.32
C VAL A 269 -2.62 -3.05 -21.82
N ILE A 270 -3.10 -3.11 -20.58
CA ILE A 270 -3.85 -2.02 -19.96
C ILE A 270 -3.12 -1.59 -18.69
N ALA A 271 -2.69 -0.33 -18.64
CA ALA A 271 -1.95 0.20 -17.50
C ALA A 271 -2.38 1.63 -17.15
N ASN A 272 -2.26 1.99 -15.87
CA ASN A 272 -2.55 3.35 -15.38
C ASN A 272 -1.29 4.16 -15.00
N ASP A 273 -0.11 3.57 -15.14
CA ASP A 273 1.20 4.20 -14.90
C ASP A 273 2.16 3.82 -16.03
N ASP A 274 3.35 4.42 -16.10
CA ASP A 274 4.33 4.08 -17.14
C ASP A 274 4.80 2.63 -17.02
N MET A 275 5.04 2.02 -18.18
CA MET A 275 5.52 0.63 -18.27
C MET A 275 7.04 0.51 -18.15
N GLY A 276 7.73 1.63 -18.01
CA GLY A 276 9.18 1.70 -17.94
C GLY A 276 9.90 1.29 -19.22
N SER A 277 11.24 1.40 -19.18
CA SER A 277 12.12 1.13 -20.34
C SER A 277 12.22 -0.35 -20.73
N ASN A 278 11.77 -1.27 -19.87
CA ASN A 278 11.88 -2.71 -20.12
C ASN A 278 10.70 -3.29 -20.92
N TYR A 279 9.66 -2.51 -21.14
CA TYR A 279 8.54 -2.90 -21.97
C TYR A 279 8.78 -2.45 -23.42
N HIS A 280 8.80 -3.41 -24.32
CA HIS A 280 8.94 -3.21 -25.76
C HIS A 280 7.65 -3.69 -26.44
N LYS A 281 6.80 -2.74 -26.83
CA LYS A 281 5.57 -3.06 -27.55
C LYS A 281 5.91 -3.65 -28.91
N ARG A 282 5.20 -4.70 -29.32
CA ARG A 282 5.35 -5.33 -30.62
C ARG A 282 4.20 -4.91 -31.56
N ASP A 283 4.44 -5.03 -32.87
CA ASP A 283 3.43 -4.71 -33.87
C ASP A 283 2.17 -5.58 -33.67
N GLY A 284 1.00 -4.95 -33.76
CA GLY A 284 -0.29 -5.58 -33.52
C GLY A 284 -0.69 -5.76 -32.05
N GLN A 285 0.18 -5.39 -31.11
CA GLN A 285 -0.18 -5.28 -29.69
C GLN A 285 -0.85 -3.92 -29.43
N ILE A 286 -1.90 -3.92 -28.63
CA ILE A 286 -2.65 -2.71 -28.26
C ILE A 286 -2.31 -2.34 -26.83
N TYR A 287 -1.73 -1.15 -26.63
CA TYR A 287 -1.43 -0.59 -25.32
C TYR A 287 -2.38 0.56 -24.99
N VAL A 288 -3.24 0.33 -23.99
CA VAL A 288 -4.18 1.32 -23.45
C VAL A 288 -3.59 1.95 -22.20
N GLN A 289 -3.29 3.23 -22.27
CA GLN A 289 -2.93 4.01 -21.09
C GLN A 289 -4.20 4.62 -20.49
N THR A 290 -4.57 4.19 -19.29
CA THR A 290 -5.80 4.67 -18.66
C THR A 290 -5.58 5.93 -17.84
N TRP A 291 -4.32 6.29 -17.56
CA TRP A 291 -3.97 7.32 -16.60
C TRP A 291 -4.66 7.10 -15.25
N HIS A 292 -4.56 8.07 -14.32
CA HIS A 292 -4.99 7.82 -12.95
C HIS A 292 -5.49 9.08 -12.19
N GLY A 293 -5.87 10.15 -12.88
CA GLY A 293 -6.45 11.33 -12.23
C GLY A 293 -6.72 12.50 -13.15
N THR A 294 -7.80 13.21 -12.88
CA THR A 294 -8.07 14.53 -13.47
C THR A 294 -6.98 15.52 -13.02
N PRO A 295 -6.33 16.24 -13.94
CA PRO A 295 -5.16 17.05 -13.59
C PRO A 295 -5.58 18.37 -12.92
N LEU A 296 -5.45 18.48 -11.61
CA LEU A 296 -5.40 19.76 -10.90
C LEU A 296 -4.02 20.40 -11.08
N LYS A 297 -2.98 19.62 -10.81
CA LYS A 297 -1.56 20.03 -10.86
C LYS A 297 -0.99 19.85 -12.27
N ARG A 298 0.02 20.65 -12.62
CA ARG A 298 0.74 20.44 -13.87
C ARG A 298 1.39 19.07 -13.91
N ILE A 299 1.24 18.38 -15.03
CA ILE A 299 1.72 17.01 -15.27
C ILE A 299 2.61 16.96 -16.51
N GLY A 300 3.35 15.89 -16.67
CA GLY A 300 4.14 15.62 -17.86
C GLY A 300 5.09 16.77 -18.22
N PHE A 301 5.11 17.15 -19.50
CA PHE A 301 5.97 18.22 -20.02
C PHE A 301 5.51 19.64 -19.67
N ASP A 302 4.33 19.80 -19.05
CA ASP A 302 3.90 21.11 -18.53
C ASP A 302 4.55 21.44 -17.16
N ILE A 303 5.28 20.51 -16.56
CA ILE A 303 6.04 20.75 -15.32
C ILE A 303 7.25 21.62 -15.63
N THR A 304 7.25 22.87 -15.14
CA THR A 304 8.31 23.86 -15.41
C THR A 304 9.49 23.76 -14.45
N GLN A 305 9.26 23.25 -13.22
CA GLN A 305 10.29 23.06 -12.21
C GLN A 305 10.18 21.62 -11.67
N ALA A 306 11.12 20.77 -12.09
CA ALA A 306 11.21 19.42 -11.57
C ALA A 306 12.01 19.42 -10.26
N HIS A 307 11.34 19.48 -9.12
CA HIS A 307 11.97 19.37 -7.79
C HIS A 307 12.42 17.95 -7.43
N PHE A 308 12.21 16.96 -8.30
CA PHE A 308 12.66 15.59 -8.08
C PHE A 308 14.06 15.37 -8.72
N ILE A 309 14.87 14.58 -8.02
CA ILE A 309 16.32 14.35 -8.24
C ILE A 309 16.69 13.83 -9.65
N SER A 310 15.72 13.46 -10.50
CA SER A 310 15.97 12.86 -11.82
C SER A 310 15.18 13.49 -12.97
N GLY A 311 14.96 14.81 -12.93
CA GLY A 311 14.08 15.49 -13.89
C GLY A 311 14.32 15.14 -15.37
N VAL A 312 15.58 15.14 -15.85
CA VAL A 312 15.90 14.79 -17.26
C VAL A 312 15.50 13.35 -17.58
N LYS A 313 15.81 12.39 -16.69
CA LYS A 313 15.44 10.97 -16.89
C LYS A 313 13.93 10.75 -16.88
N TYR A 314 13.19 11.58 -16.13
CA TYR A 314 11.74 11.52 -16.10
C TYR A 314 11.13 11.85 -17.46
N PHE A 315 11.53 12.95 -18.09
CA PHE A 315 11.01 13.39 -19.38
C PHE A 315 11.36 12.39 -20.50
N ASP A 316 12.59 11.86 -20.50
CA ASP A 316 12.99 10.84 -21.46
C ASP A 316 12.19 9.55 -21.30
N ALA A 317 11.98 9.10 -20.07
CA ALA A 317 11.18 7.91 -19.78
C ALA A 317 9.71 8.11 -20.18
N LEU A 318 9.15 9.29 -19.89
CA LEU A 318 7.79 9.65 -20.30
C LEU A 318 7.65 9.64 -21.82
N ALA A 319 8.56 10.31 -22.56
CA ALA A 319 8.54 10.31 -24.01
C ALA A 319 8.59 8.91 -24.62
N GLN A 320 9.46 8.03 -24.06
CA GLN A 320 9.58 6.65 -24.50
C GLN A 320 8.32 5.82 -24.21
N ASP A 321 7.62 6.11 -23.14
CA ASP A 321 6.39 5.39 -22.80
C ASP A 321 5.22 5.87 -23.65
N VAL A 322 5.04 7.18 -23.80
CA VAL A 322 4.01 7.80 -24.64
C VAL A 322 4.08 7.30 -26.09
N ALA A 323 5.28 7.13 -26.63
CA ALA A 323 5.47 6.61 -28.00
C ALA A 323 4.94 5.18 -28.23
N LYS A 324 4.58 4.46 -27.15
CA LYS A 324 4.02 3.11 -27.21
C LYS A 324 2.50 3.07 -27.08
N TRP A 325 1.86 4.16 -26.65
CA TRP A 325 0.42 4.20 -26.43
C TRP A 325 -0.34 4.12 -27.76
N ASP A 326 -1.37 3.29 -27.81
CA ASP A 326 -2.32 3.26 -28.92
C ASP A 326 -3.58 4.07 -28.58
N LEU A 327 -3.95 4.03 -27.29
CA LEU A 327 -5.13 4.73 -26.80
C LEU A 327 -4.84 5.34 -25.41
N LEU A 328 -5.18 6.61 -25.26
CA LEU A 328 -5.18 7.30 -23.96
C LEU A 328 -6.62 7.51 -23.50
N LEU A 329 -6.97 7.02 -22.29
CA LEU A 329 -8.26 7.35 -21.69
C LEU A 329 -8.22 8.74 -21.04
N SER A 330 -9.27 9.51 -21.25
CA SER A 330 -9.47 10.81 -20.63
C SER A 330 -10.78 10.83 -19.82
N PRO A 331 -10.76 11.39 -18.58
CA PRO A 331 -11.94 11.38 -17.73
C PRO A 331 -13.03 12.37 -18.19
N ASN A 332 -12.67 13.45 -18.86
CA ASN A 332 -13.61 14.54 -19.16
C ASN A 332 -13.06 15.54 -20.19
N PRO A 333 -13.92 16.41 -20.76
CA PRO A 333 -13.53 17.43 -21.74
C PRO A 333 -12.48 18.45 -21.25
N PHE A 334 -12.41 18.71 -19.95
CA PHE A 334 -11.38 19.57 -19.36
C PHE A 334 -10.00 18.93 -19.45
N SER A 335 -9.91 17.64 -19.14
CA SER A 335 -8.64 16.90 -19.08
C SER A 335 -8.05 16.60 -20.45
N THR A 336 -8.88 16.32 -21.46
CA THR A 336 -8.44 15.88 -22.78
C THR A 336 -7.39 16.81 -23.42
N PRO A 337 -7.62 18.11 -23.57
CA PRO A 337 -6.64 19.00 -24.18
C PRO A 337 -5.37 19.16 -23.31
N ILE A 338 -5.50 19.10 -21.99
CA ILE A 338 -4.38 19.17 -21.05
C ILE A 338 -3.50 17.94 -21.22
N MET A 339 -4.09 16.74 -21.19
CA MET A 339 -3.36 15.48 -21.26
C MET A 339 -2.63 15.34 -22.60
N ARG A 340 -3.31 15.65 -23.72
CA ARG A 340 -2.69 15.63 -25.05
C ARG A 340 -1.46 16.54 -25.11
N ARG A 341 -1.56 17.78 -24.63
CA ARG A 341 -0.45 18.74 -24.58
C ARG A 341 0.63 18.30 -23.62
N ALA A 342 0.25 17.97 -22.37
CA ALA A 342 1.19 17.65 -21.30
C ALA A 342 1.97 16.36 -21.56
N PHE A 343 1.42 15.41 -22.28
CA PHE A 343 2.11 14.20 -22.72
C PHE A 343 2.70 14.30 -24.13
N ARG A 344 2.42 15.39 -24.86
CA ARG A 344 2.78 15.52 -26.29
C ARG A 344 2.25 14.34 -27.11
N TYR A 345 1.01 13.93 -26.82
CA TYR A 345 0.38 12.77 -27.41
C TYR A 345 -0.59 13.18 -28.51
N ASP A 346 -0.31 12.77 -29.74
CA ASP A 346 -1.12 13.06 -30.93
C ASP A 346 -1.99 11.86 -31.35
N GLY A 347 -1.87 10.72 -30.67
CA GLY A 347 -2.64 9.51 -30.95
C GLY A 347 -4.12 9.60 -30.53
N GLU A 348 -4.77 8.46 -30.56
CA GLU A 348 -6.20 8.34 -30.22
C GLU A 348 -6.41 8.59 -28.71
N THR A 349 -7.39 9.46 -28.39
CA THR A 349 -7.80 9.75 -27.02
C THR A 349 -9.29 9.48 -26.90
N LEU A 350 -9.65 8.58 -25.98
CA LEU A 350 -11.04 8.27 -25.70
C LEU A 350 -11.49 9.02 -24.44
N GLU A 351 -12.38 9.96 -24.61
CA GLU A 351 -13.04 10.69 -23.54
C GLU A 351 -14.23 9.88 -23.05
N CYS A 352 -14.05 9.13 -21.96
CA CYS A 352 -15.03 8.14 -21.54
C CYS A 352 -15.39 8.17 -20.04
N GLY A 353 -14.80 9.06 -19.25
CA GLY A 353 -14.85 8.95 -17.80
C GLY A 353 -13.79 7.98 -17.26
N TYR A 354 -13.74 7.80 -15.94
CA TYR A 354 -12.84 6.82 -15.34
C TYR A 354 -13.55 5.53 -14.94
N PRO A 355 -13.17 4.36 -15.51
CA PRO A 355 -13.73 3.06 -15.19
C PRO A 355 -13.80 2.72 -13.69
N ARG A 356 -12.83 3.18 -12.89
CA ARG A 356 -12.80 2.99 -11.44
C ARG A 356 -13.95 3.65 -10.70
N ASN A 357 -14.56 4.69 -11.28
CA ASN A 357 -15.66 5.43 -10.66
C ASN A 357 -17.03 4.78 -10.92
N ASP A 358 -17.13 3.83 -11.86
CA ASP A 358 -18.40 3.17 -12.20
C ASP A 358 -19.05 2.47 -11.01
N ILE A 359 -18.25 1.98 -10.06
CA ILE A 359 -18.72 1.35 -8.83
C ILE A 359 -19.61 2.29 -8.00
N LEU A 360 -19.36 3.61 -8.06
CA LEU A 360 -20.12 4.62 -7.30
C LEU A 360 -21.56 4.77 -7.79
N ARG A 361 -21.82 4.38 -9.02
CA ARG A 361 -23.14 4.41 -9.68
C ARG A 361 -23.71 3.03 -9.97
N SER A 362 -23.02 1.97 -9.54
CA SER A 362 -23.47 0.59 -9.77
C SER A 362 -24.66 0.24 -8.90
N GLY A 363 -25.54 -0.64 -9.40
CA GLY A 363 -26.67 -1.16 -8.61
C GLY A 363 -26.23 -1.98 -7.37
N GLY A 364 -24.97 -2.43 -7.34
CA GLY A 364 -24.36 -3.15 -6.21
C GLY A 364 -23.64 -2.27 -5.19
N ALA A 365 -23.61 -0.94 -5.39
CA ALA A 365 -22.83 -0.01 -4.53
C ALA A 365 -23.16 -0.15 -3.03
N ALA A 366 -24.44 -0.27 -2.69
CA ALA A 366 -24.88 -0.43 -1.30
C ALA A 366 -24.38 -1.73 -0.66
N GLN A 367 -24.37 -2.83 -1.42
CA GLN A 367 -23.87 -4.11 -0.94
C GLN A 367 -22.37 -4.08 -0.72
N VAL A 368 -21.61 -3.47 -1.64
CA VAL A 368 -20.16 -3.26 -1.49
C VAL A 368 -19.89 -2.37 -0.28
N ALA A 369 -20.63 -1.27 -0.10
CA ALA A 369 -20.49 -0.41 1.07
C ALA A 369 -20.71 -1.15 2.40
N ALA A 370 -21.75 -1.98 2.48
CA ALA A 370 -22.00 -2.80 3.67
C ALA A 370 -20.85 -3.76 3.98
N GLU A 371 -20.31 -4.42 2.95
CA GLU A 371 -19.15 -5.31 3.10
C GLU A 371 -17.88 -4.56 3.52
N VAL A 372 -17.62 -3.39 2.97
CA VAL A 372 -16.47 -2.54 3.34
C VAL A 372 -16.61 -2.10 4.80
N ARG A 373 -17.79 -1.64 5.23
CA ARG A 373 -18.04 -1.28 6.64
C ARG A 373 -17.75 -2.46 7.57
N ARG A 374 -18.22 -3.65 7.22
CA ARG A 374 -17.96 -4.88 7.98
C ARG A 374 -16.47 -5.22 8.05
N ARG A 375 -15.75 -5.16 6.92
CA ARG A 375 -14.30 -5.44 6.84
C ARG A 375 -13.47 -4.48 7.68
N LEU A 376 -13.86 -3.22 7.71
CA LEU A 376 -13.17 -2.18 8.47
C LEU A 376 -13.63 -2.10 9.93
N GLY A 377 -14.66 -2.87 10.32
CA GLY A 377 -15.22 -2.81 11.68
C GLY A 377 -15.81 -1.45 12.02
N LEU A 378 -16.39 -0.75 11.03
CA LEU A 378 -16.91 0.60 11.27
C LEU A 378 -18.14 0.54 12.17
N PRO A 379 -18.23 1.40 13.20
CA PRO A 379 -19.35 1.41 14.11
C PRO A 379 -20.65 1.77 13.40
N GLU A 380 -21.74 1.15 13.84
CA GLU A 380 -23.07 1.49 13.36
C GLU A 380 -23.51 2.87 13.90
N GLY A 381 -24.27 3.59 13.10
CA GLY A 381 -24.82 4.91 13.48
C GLY A 381 -23.85 6.09 13.38
N LYS A 382 -22.54 5.87 13.19
CA LYS A 382 -21.58 6.94 12.99
C LYS A 382 -21.36 7.26 11.52
N ARG A 383 -21.22 8.56 11.22
CA ARG A 383 -20.77 9.07 9.91
C ARG A 383 -19.27 8.80 9.73
N THR A 384 -18.85 8.61 8.51
CA THR A 384 -17.46 8.30 8.18
C THR A 384 -16.80 9.47 7.45
N VAL A 385 -15.68 9.93 7.97
CA VAL A 385 -14.83 10.97 7.34
C VAL A 385 -13.63 10.28 6.69
N LEU A 386 -13.44 10.43 5.38
CA LEU A 386 -12.21 10.02 4.71
C LEU A 386 -11.24 11.20 4.68
N TYR A 387 -10.13 11.10 5.41
CA TYR A 387 -9.02 12.05 5.33
C TYR A 387 -7.95 11.52 4.39
N ALA A 388 -7.81 12.15 3.22
CA ALA A 388 -6.91 11.74 2.15
C ALA A 388 -5.99 12.89 1.71
N PRO A 389 -4.97 13.26 2.51
CA PRO A 389 -4.07 14.36 2.20
C PRO A 389 -3.08 14.01 1.10
N THR A 390 -2.63 15.03 0.36
CA THR A 390 -1.53 14.93 -0.61
C THR A 390 -0.19 14.94 0.10
N TRP A 391 0.75 14.10 -0.32
CA TRP A 391 2.13 14.18 0.09
C TRP A 391 2.83 15.43 -0.48
N ARG A 392 3.93 15.87 0.16
CA ARG A 392 4.69 17.04 -0.27
C ARG A 392 6.00 16.62 -0.93
N ASP A 393 6.19 17.01 -2.19
CA ASP A 393 7.35 16.66 -3.03
C ASP A 393 8.68 17.16 -2.43
N ASN A 394 8.65 18.19 -1.58
CA ASN A 394 9.82 18.84 -1.00
C ASN A 394 10.13 18.41 0.44
N GLN A 395 9.35 17.49 1.03
CA GLN A 395 9.57 17.00 2.39
C GLN A 395 10.16 15.58 2.34
N TYR A 396 11.47 15.46 2.56
CA TYR A 396 12.16 14.17 2.61
C TYR A 396 13.27 14.15 3.66
N TYR A 397 13.46 12.99 4.31
CA TYR A 397 14.58 12.77 5.24
C TYR A 397 15.86 12.36 4.52
N ALA A 398 15.73 11.60 3.43
CA ALA A 398 16.82 11.12 2.60
C ALA A 398 16.26 10.69 1.23
N SER A 399 17.12 10.41 0.26
CA SER A 399 16.69 9.92 -1.06
C SER A 399 15.76 8.71 -0.95
N GLY A 400 14.50 8.88 -1.37
CA GLY A 400 13.47 7.86 -1.31
C GLY A 400 12.74 7.69 0.04
N ARG A 401 13.04 8.52 1.04
CA ARG A 401 12.33 8.59 2.32
C ARG A 401 11.69 9.96 2.49
N TYR A 402 10.40 10.03 2.28
CA TYR A 402 9.62 11.26 2.43
C TYR A 402 9.15 11.42 3.88
N ARG A 403 9.09 12.67 4.35
CA ARG A 403 8.48 13.05 5.61
C ARG A 403 7.06 13.49 5.34
N PHE A 404 6.12 13.02 6.15
CA PHE A 404 4.77 13.55 6.18
C PHE A 404 4.54 14.26 7.51
N ASP A 405 4.14 15.50 7.42
CA ASP A 405 3.74 16.28 8.57
C ASP A 405 2.22 16.19 8.71
N PHE A 406 1.78 15.26 9.55
CA PHE A 406 0.36 15.05 9.82
C PHE A 406 -0.20 16.23 10.61
N ARG A 407 -0.98 17.08 9.96
CA ARG A 407 -1.43 18.37 10.50
C ARG A 407 -2.78 18.35 11.16
N LEU A 408 -3.62 17.34 10.85
CA LEU A 408 -4.94 17.25 11.48
C LEU A 408 -4.78 16.76 12.93
N ASP A 409 -5.27 17.55 13.87
CA ASP A 409 -5.28 17.20 15.29
C ASP A 409 -6.38 16.17 15.57
N LEU A 410 -5.98 14.89 15.64
CA LEU A 410 -6.91 13.77 15.87
C LEU A 410 -7.45 13.75 17.29
N GLU A 411 -6.70 14.24 18.27
CA GLU A 411 -7.17 14.33 19.66
C GLU A 411 -8.31 15.35 19.75
N ARG A 412 -8.12 16.52 19.14
CA ARG A 412 -9.14 17.56 19.05
C ARG A 412 -10.37 17.09 18.27
N ALA A 413 -10.15 16.38 17.15
CA ALA A 413 -11.22 15.81 16.36
C ALA A 413 -12.02 14.78 17.16
N TRP A 414 -11.35 13.91 17.92
CA TRP A 414 -12.01 12.93 18.77
C TRP A 414 -12.87 13.60 19.86
N GLN A 415 -12.33 14.59 20.56
CA GLN A 415 -13.05 15.30 21.61
C GLN A 415 -14.33 15.97 21.11
N ALA A 416 -14.32 16.49 19.88
CA ALA A 416 -15.45 17.22 19.31
C ALA A 416 -16.43 16.34 18.51
N LEU A 417 -15.96 15.26 17.89
CA LEU A 417 -16.69 14.48 16.89
C LEU A 417 -16.79 12.98 17.22
N GLY A 418 -16.13 12.52 18.27
CA GLY A 418 -15.96 11.10 18.55
C GLY A 418 -17.27 10.32 18.79
N ASP A 419 -18.34 10.99 19.20
CA ASP A 419 -19.64 10.35 19.39
C ASP A 419 -20.36 10.08 18.06
N ASP A 420 -20.20 10.96 17.06
CA ASP A 420 -20.97 10.93 15.81
C ASP A 420 -20.17 10.47 14.59
N TYR A 421 -18.83 10.50 14.66
CA TYR A 421 -17.95 10.26 13.51
C TYR A 421 -16.87 9.23 13.78
N VAL A 422 -16.41 8.58 12.67
CA VAL A 422 -15.19 7.78 12.59
C VAL A 422 -14.36 8.28 11.42
N PHE A 423 -13.04 8.34 11.61
CA PHE A 423 -12.09 8.79 10.58
C PHE A 423 -11.41 7.60 9.90
N LEU A 424 -11.42 7.59 8.57
CA LEU A 424 -10.57 6.74 7.74
C LEU A 424 -9.39 7.58 7.25
N ILE A 425 -8.19 7.22 7.67
CA ILE A 425 -6.99 7.97 7.32
C ILE A 425 -6.26 7.25 6.20
N ARG A 426 -6.21 7.87 5.02
CA ARG A 426 -5.54 7.34 3.86
C ARG A 426 -4.37 8.22 3.46
N GLY A 427 -3.19 7.92 4.00
CA GLY A 427 -1.94 8.52 3.56
C GLY A 427 -1.52 8.04 2.16
N HIS A 428 -0.58 8.73 1.54
CA HIS A 428 0.06 8.24 0.33
C HIS A 428 0.90 6.99 0.65
N HIS A 429 1.04 6.07 -0.29
CA HIS A 429 1.78 4.81 -0.08
C HIS A 429 3.27 4.98 0.31
N HIS A 430 3.83 6.17 0.12
CA HIS A 430 5.15 6.57 0.64
C HIS A 430 5.10 7.09 2.08
N MET A 431 3.91 7.30 2.65
CA MET A 431 3.66 7.93 3.95
C MET A 431 2.99 7.00 4.97
N ALA A 432 2.83 5.72 4.63
CA ALA A 432 2.20 4.75 5.56
C ALA A 432 2.92 4.69 6.93
N GLU A 433 4.12 5.24 6.98
CA GLU A 433 5.00 5.29 8.16
C GLU A 433 4.67 6.44 9.12
N ASP A 434 4.05 7.51 8.63
CA ASP A 434 3.89 8.76 9.37
C ASP A 434 2.43 9.04 9.78
N VAL A 435 1.52 8.08 9.55
CA VAL A 435 0.13 8.22 10.03
C VAL A 435 0.11 7.92 11.52
N PRO A 436 -0.15 8.90 12.39
CA PRO A 436 -0.19 8.67 13.83
C PRO A 436 -1.29 7.68 14.18
N ALA A 437 -1.05 6.89 15.20
CA ALA A 437 -2.14 6.17 15.85
C ALA A 437 -3.14 7.20 16.34
N GLY A 438 -4.42 7.02 16.01
CA GLY A 438 -5.46 7.91 16.54
C GLY A 438 -5.57 7.77 18.07
N PRO A 439 -6.22 8.72 18.74
CA PRO A 439 -6.39 8.68 20.20
C PRO A 439 -7.13 7.41 20.66
N ARG A 440 -7.94 6.84 19.77
CA ARG A 440 -8.63 5.56 19.96
C ARG A 440 -8.72 4.78 18.66
N PRO A 441 -8.51 3.46 18.69
CA PRO A 441 -8.57 2.61 17.49
C PRO A 441 -9.95 2.59 16.81
N ASP A 442 -11.02 2.84 17.56
CA ASP A 442 -12.41 2.89 17.10
C ASP A 442 -12.80 4.25 16.51
N PHE A 443 -11.97 5.27 16.67
CA PHE A 443 -12.20 6.61 16.11
C PHE A 443 -11.42 6.88 14.83
N ALA A 444 -10.15 6.43 14.74
CA ALA A 444 -9.30 6.68 13.59
C ALA A 444 -8.69 5.37 13.07
N VAL A 445 -9.11 4.96 11.89
CA VAL A 445 -8.70 3.73 11.23
C VAL A 445 -7.72 4.06 10.11
N ASN A 446 -6.49 3.55 10.18
CA ASN A 446 -5.52 3.71 9.10
C ASN A 446 -5.85 2.78 7.94
N VAL A 447 -6.32 3.36 6.82
CA VAL A 447 -6.67 2.66 5.59
C VAL A 447 -5.66 2.91 4.44
N THR A 448 -4.45 3.37 4.76
CA THR A 448 -3.41 3.65 3.75
C THR A 448 -3.10 2.43 2.88
N ALA A 449 -3.10 1.24 3.46
CA ALA A 449 -2.86 -0.02 2.75
C ALA A 449 -4.13 -0.67 2.18
N TYR A 450 -5.30 -0.04 2.31
CA TYR A 450 -6.55 -0.56 1.73
C TYR A 450 -6.45 -0.55 0.19
N PRO A 451 -6.79 -1.64 -0.52
CA PRO A 451 -6.45 -1.79 -1.93
C PRO A 451 -7.13 -0.77 -2.85
N ASP A 452 -8.43 -0.52 -2.68
CA ASP A 452 -9.22 0.31 -3.60
C ASP A 452 -9.86 1.51 -2.89
N ILE A 453 -9.48 2.70 -3.34
CA ILE A 453 -10.02 3.94 -2.79
C ILE A 453 -11.51 4.14 -3.16
N SER A 454 -11.97 3.63 -4.29
CA SER A 454 -13.35 3.77 -4.71
C SER A 454 -14.32 3.02 -3.78
N GLU A 455 -13.88 1.89 -3.21
CA GLU A 455 -14.60 1.20 -2.15
C GLU A 455 -14.70 2.07 -0.87
N LEU A 456 -13.65 2.84 -0.55
CA LEU A 456 -13.67 3.75 0.60
C LEU A 456 -14.62 4.93 0.37
N PHE A 457 -14.74 5.42 -0.86
CA PHE A 457 -15.72 6.45 -1.19
C PHE A 457 -17.16 6.02 -0.92
N LEU A 458 -17.48 4.74 -1.14
CA LEU A 458 -18.82 4.21 -0.90
C LEU A 458 -19.25 4.31 0.57
N VAL A 459 -18.30 4.24 1.51
CA VAL A 459 -18.56 4.28 2.95
C VAL A 459 -18.30 5.64 3.59
N SER A 460 -17.76 6.60 2.84
CA SER A 460 -17.39 7.92 3.36
C SER A 460 -18.52 8.92 3.19
N ASP A 461 -18.96 9.53 4.26
CA ASP A 461 -20.00 10.59 4.24
C ASP A 461 -19.41 11.97 3.99
N VAL A 462 -18.14 12.17 4.31
CA VAL A 462 -17.38 13.41 4.12
C VAL A 462 -15.98 13.09 3.60
N LEU A 463 -15.51 13.85 2.62
CA LEU A 463 -14.09 13.84 2.24
C LEU A 463 -13.38 15.07 2.83
N VAL A 464 -12.28 14.83 3.55
CA VAL A 464 -11.31 15.87 3.90
C VAL A 464 -10.05 15.62 3.07
N THR A 465 -9.66 16.58 2.27
CA THR A 465 -8.47 16.49 1.40
C THR A 465 -7.80 17.86 1.26
N ASP A 466 -6.85 17.99 0.33
CA ASP A 466 -6.18 19.24 0.01
C ASP A 466 -6.06 19.41 -1.52
N TYR A 467 -4.87 19.30 -2.09
CA TYR A 467 -4.60 19.44 -3.53
C TYR A 467 -4.60 18.08 -4.27
N SER A 468 -5.38 17.14 -3.80
CA SER A 468 -5.44 15.79 -4.34
C SER A 468 -6.47 15.65 -5.46
N SER A 469 -6.12 14.88 -6.50
CA SER A 469 -7.10 14.52 -7.54
C SER A 469 -8.25 13.65 -7.03
N VAL A 470 -8.16 13.17 -5.79
CA VAL A 470 -9.23 12.40 -5.13
C VAL A 470 -10.57 13.14 -5.09
N MET A 471 -10.53 14.49 -5.08
CA MET A 471 -11.75 15.30 -5.09
C MET A 471 -12.61 15.08 -6.32
N PHE A 472 -11.99 14.85 -7.49
CA PHE A 472 -12.72 14.60 -8.74
C PHE A 472 -13.38 13.23 -8.74
N ASP A 473 -12.71 12.24 -8.17
CA ASP A 473 -13.25 10.88 -8.06
C ASP A 473 -14.33 10.75 -6.99
N PHE A 474 -14.26 11.59 -5.94
CA PHE A 474 -15.28 11.63 -4.89
C PHE A 474 -16.53 12.44 -5.30
N ALA A 475 -16.37 13.47 -6.13
CA ALA A 475 -17.46 14.36 -6.53
C ALA A 475 -18.70 13.63 -7.10
N PRO A 476 -18.60 12.52 -7.86
CA PRO A 476 -19.76 11.77 -8.31
C PRO A 476 -20.66 11.24 -7.19
N THR A 477 -20.14 11.11 -5.95
CA THR A 477 -20.96 10.67 -4.79
C THR A 477 -22.02 11.70 -4.37
N GLY A 478 -21.83 12.99 -4.70
CA GLY A 478 -22.67 14.09 -4.27
C GLY A 478 -22.49 14.45 -2.78
N ARG A 479 -21.53 13.84 -2.08
CA ARG A 479 -21.29 14.05 -0.65
C ARG A 479 -20.32 15.21 -0.41
N PRO A 480 -20.41 15.92 0.75
CA PRO A 480 -19.62 17.11 1.01
C PRO A 480 -18.12 16.86 1.05
N MET A 481 -17.36 17.85 0.61
CA MET A 481 -15.91 17.91 0.66
C MET A 481 -15.45 19.12 1.46
N VAL A 482 -14.39 18.94 2.24
CA VAL A 482 -13.70 19.97 3.03
C VAL A 482 -12.23 19.96 2.64
N PHE A 483 -11.64 21.12 2.39
CA PHE A 483 -10.26 21.23 1.93
C PHE A 483 -9.38 21.81 3.03
N PHE A 484 -8.45 20.99 3.55
CA PHE A 484 -7.48 21.40 4.55
C PHE A 484 -6.22 21.94 3.85
N THR A 485 -6.19 23.24 3.61
CA THR A 485 -5.23 23.93 2.73
C THR A 485 -4.26 24.83 3.47
N TYR A 486 -3.71 24.35 4.60
CA TYR A 486 -2.83 25.11 5.50
C TYR A 486 -1.56 25.71 4.84
N ASP A 487 -1.21 25.26 3.64
CA ASP A 487 0.00 25.69 2.90
C ASP A 487 -0.32 26.07 1.43
N LEU A 488 -1.53 26.56 1.14
CA LEU A 488 -2.06 26.80 -0.21
C LEU A 488 -1.12 27.67 -1.07
N GLU A 489 -0.71 28.83 -0.57
CA GLU A 489 0.17 29.75 -1.31
C GLU A 489 1.49 29.08 -1.67
N GLN A 490 2.12 28.41 -0.71
CA GLN A 490 3.38 27.72 -0.92
C GLN A 490 3.23 26.58 -1.94
N TYR A 491 2.12 25.86 -1.87
CA TYR A 491 1.88 24.72 -2.76
C TYR A 491 1.60 25.16 -4.19
N ARG A 492 0.71 26.15 -4.37
CA ARG A 492 0.34 26.71 -5.67
C ARG A 492 1.52 27.34 -6.38
N ASP A 493 2.27 28.21 -5.70
CA ASP A 493 3.24 29.10 -6.34
C ASP A 493 4.63 28.49 -6.47
N ASN A 494 5.04 27.60 -5.54
CA ASN A 494 6.42 27.09 -5.47
C ASN A 494 6.58 25.61 -5.85
N LEU A 495 5.50 24.79 -5.82
CA LEU A 495 5.68 23.34 -6.03
C LEU A 495 5.26 22.87 -7.42
N ARG A 496 4.01 23.12 -7.86
CA ARG A 496 3.52 22.49 -9.09
C ARG A 496 2.73 23.39 -10.04
N GLY A 497 2.08 24.46 -9.54
CA GLY A 497 1.08 25.21 -10.27
C GLY A 497 -0.18 24.40 -10.57
N PHE A 498 -1.30 25.08 -10.81
CA PHE A 498 -2.60 24.47 -11.10
C PHE A 498 -3.03 24.75 -12.54
N TYR A 499 -3.93 23.92 -13.06
CA TYR A 499 -4.53 24.09 -14.38
C TYR A 499 -5.80 24.95 -14.38
N PHE A 500 -6.37 25.22 -13.19
CA PHE A 500 -7.54 26.08 -13.01
C PHE A 500 -7.46 26.81 -11.67
N ASP A 501 -8.29 27.80 -11.47
CA ASP A 501 -8.38 28.57 -10.22
C ASP A 501 -9.10 27.75 -9.14
N PHE A 502 -8.28 27.04 -8.35
CA PHE A 502 -8.79 26.16 -7.29
C PHE A 502 -9.52 26.93 -6.20
N GLU A 503 -9.10 28.17 -5.90
CA GLU A 503 -9.73 28.99 -4.86
C GLU A 503 -11.14 29.43 -5.26
N ALA A 504 -11.32 29.74 -6.54
CA ALA A 504 -12.62 30.15 -7.08
C ALA A 504 -13.57 28.98 -7.37
N GLU A 505 -13.02 27.78 -7.68
CA GLU A 505 -13.81 26.66 -8.19
C GLU A 505 -13.92 25.48 -7.21
N ALA A 506 -13.35 25.58 -6.00
CA ALA A 506 -13.42 24.49 -5.02
C ALA A 506 -14.88 24.16 -4.63
N PRO A 507 -15.27 22.88 -4.58
CA PRO A 507 -16.64 22.46 -4.28
C PRO A 507 -16.97 22.46 -2.76
N GLY A 508 -16.11 23.04 -1.93
CA GLY A 508 -16.23 23.11 -0.47
C GLY A 508 -15.31 24.15 0.13
N PRO A 509 -15.33 24.36 1.44
CA PRO A 509 -14.54 25.38 2.11
C PRO A 509 -13.05 25.06 2.08
N LEU A 510 -12.21 26.09 1.88
CA LEU A 510 -10.77 26.03 2.02
C LEU A 510 -10.41 26.50 3.44
N LEU A 511 -9.80 25.62 4.23
CA LEU A 511 -9.57 25.82 5.65
C LEU A 511 -8.09 25.71 5.98
N ALA A 512 -7.59 26.56 6.85
CA ALA A 512 -6.18 26.66 7.14
C ALA A 512 -5.76 25.99 8.46
N SER A 513 -6.71 25.69 9.34
CA SER A 513 -6.45 25.12 10.66
C SER A 513 -7.26 23.86 10.93
N SER A 514 -6.75 23.01 11.83
CA SER A 514 -7.45 21.82 12.33
C SER A 514 -8.79 22.18 13.00
N ASP A 515 -8.83 23.27 13.75
CA ASP A 515 -10.06 23.71 14.42
C ASP A 515 -11.15 24.09 13.43
N GLU A 516 -10.79 24.75 12.33
CA GLU A 516 -11.74 25.07 11.26
C GLU A 516 -12.27 23.80 10.59
N VAL A 517 -11.39 22.79 10.33
CA VAL A 517 -11.80 21.52 9.75
C VAL A 517 -12.76 20.77 10.67
N VAL A 518 -12.44 20.66 11.96
CA VAL A 518 -13.29 20.01 12.96
C VAL A 518 -14.65 20.73 13.07
N SER A 519 -14.66 22.06 13.10
CA SER A 519 -15.89 22.86 13.15
C SER A 519 -16.74 22.69 11.89
N ALA A 520 -16.12 22.63 10.71
CA ALA A 520 -16.82 22.41 9.45
C ALA A 520 -17.45 21.01 9.37
N ILE A 521 -16.78 19.98 9.92
CA ILE A 521 -17.34 18.61 9.99
C ILE A 521 -18.51 18.55 10.99
N ALA A 522 -18.40 19.21 12.15
CA ALA A 522 -19.49 19.29 13.12
C ALA A 522 -20.77 19.90 12.53
N ASP A 523 -20.64 20.89 11.63
CA ASP A 523 -21.76 21.57 10.96
C ASP A 523 -21.85 21.22 9.48
N ILE A 524 -21.52 19.97 9.11
CA ILE A 524 -21.29 19.56 7.71
C ILE A 524 -22.53 19.76 6.82
N ASP A 525 -23.72 19.60 7.37
CA ASP A 525 -24.95 19.72 6.59
C ASP A 525 -25.18 21.20 6.18
N THR A 526 -24.89 22.17 7.06
CA THR A 526 -24.91 23.61 6.74
C THR A 526 -23.79 23.98 5.75
N VAL A 527 -22.59 23.41 5.93
CA VAL A 527 -21.47 23.62 5.00
C VAL A 527 -21.83 23.10 3.61
N ALA A 528 -22.41 21.91 3.51
CA ALA A 528 -22.88 21.33 2.25
C ALA A 528 -23.92 22.19 1.54
N ALA A 529 -24.92 22.69 2.29
CA ALA A 529 -25.95 23.57 1.76
C ALA A 529 -25.36 24.89 1.21
N ARG A 530 -24.40 25.50 1.93
CA ARG A 530 -23.70 26.72 1.52
C ARG A 530 -22.93 26.56 0.22
N HIS A 531 -22.30 25.41 0.02
CA HIS A 531 -21.43 25.12 -1.13
C HIS A 531 -22.15 24.37 -2.28
N GLN A 532 -23.46 24.13 -2.18
CA GLN A 532 -24.21 23.33 -3.16
C GLN A 532 -24.06 23.82 -4.59
N VAL A 533 -24.09 25.13 -4.83
CA VAL A 533 -23.96 25.72 -6.19
C VAL A 533 -22.56 25.50 -6.75
N ALA A 534 -21.52 25.77 -5.94
CA ALA A 534 -20.13 25.53 -6.33
C ALA A 534 -19.88 24.04 -6.60
N TYR A 535 -20.42 23.17 -5.76
CA TYR A 535 -20.32 21.71 -5.94
C TYR A 535 -20.98 21.25 -7.23
N ALA A 536 -22.19 21.73 -7.54
CA ALA A 536 -22.89 21.40 -8.78
C ALA A 536 -22.11 21.86 -10.02
N ALA A 537 -21.56 23.08 -10.00
CA ALA A 537 -20.71 23.59 -11.08
C ALA A 537 -19.43 22.75 -11.25
N PHE A 538 -18.78 22.37 -10.15
CA PHE A 538 -17.59 21.50 -10.15
C PHE A 538 -17.91 20.13 -10.75
N ALA A 539 -18.97 19.47 -10.31
CA ALA A 539 -19.38 18.17 -10.82
C ALA A 539 -19.74 18.22 -12.30
N ALA A 540 -20.46 19.27 -12.74
CA ALA A 540 -20.80 19.47 -14.16
C ALA A 540 -19.57 19.66 -15.04
N LYS A 541 -18.52 20.32 -14.54
CA LYS A 541 -17.28 20.57 -15.29
C LYS A 541 -16.36 19.34 -15.34
N PHE A 542 -16.19 18.64 -14.21
CA PHE A 542 -15.15 17.63 -14.06
C PHE A 542 -15.66 16.19 -14.07
N CYS A 543 -16.95 15.97 -13.83
CA CYS A 543 -17.55 14.64 -13.72
C CYS A 543 -18.73 14.39 -14.70
N PRO A 544 -18.78 15.02 -15.91
CA PRO A 544 -19.93 14.88 -16.80
C PRO A 544 -20.10 13.46 -17.36
N LEU A 545 -19.06 12.63 -17.29
CA LEU A 545 -19.01 11.27 -17.82
C LEU A 545 -19.00 10.19 -16.73
N ASP A 546 -19.11 10.56 -15.45
CA ASP A 546 -19.17 9.62 -14.33
C ASP A 546 -20.62 9.12 -14.11
N ASP A 547 -21.17 8.49 -15.15
CA ASP A 547 -22.54 7.95 -15.22
C ASP A 547 -22.62 6.44 -14.91
N GLY A 548 -21.49 5.82 -14.53
CA GLY A 548 -21.38 4.38 -14.27
C GLY A 548 -21.19 3.53 -15.53
N LYS A 549 -20.79 4.13 -16.66
CA LYS A 549 -20.59 3.43 -17.95
C LYS A 549 -19.23 3.70 -18.59
N ALA A 550 -18.28 4.23 -17.84
CA ALA A 550 -16.94 4.53 -18.36
C ALA A 550 -16.21 3.25 -18.81
N ALA A 551 -16.28 2.20 -18.01
CA ALA A 551 -15.72 0.90 -18.37
C ALA A 551 -16.36 0.30 -19.63
N ALA A 552 -17.68 0.43 -19.77
CA ALA A 552 -18.39 -0.04 -20.96
C ALA A 552 -17.90 0.69 -22.22
N ARG A 553 -17.81 2.04 -22.18
CA ARG A 553 -17.27 2.83 -23.31
C ARG A 553 -15.84 2.46 -23.66
N ALA A 554 -14.99 2.24 -22.65
CA ALA A 554 -13.62 1.78 -22.84
C ALA A 554 -13.56 0.39 -23.50
N CYS A 555 -14.38 -0.56 -23.04
CA CYS A 555 -14.44 -1.90 -23.59
C CYS A 555 -14.94 -1.90 -25.04
N ASP A 556 -16.00 -1.13 -25.35
CA ASP A 556 -16.53 -1.00 -26.73
C ASP A 556 -15.45 -0.49 -27.70
N SER A 557 -14.69 0.53 -27.31
CA SER A 557 -13.61 1.10 -28.11
C SER A 557 -12.43 0.14 -28.30
N VAL A 558 -11.99 -0.51 -27.23
CA VAL A 558 -10.75 -1.32 -27.23
C VAL A 558 -10.97 -2.71 -27.81
N PHE A 559 -12.09 -3.34 -27.52
CA PHE A 559 -12.34 -4.75 -27.82
C PHE A 559 -13.41 -4.98 -28.89
N GLY A 560 -14.17 -3.96 -29.26
CA GLY A 560 -15.20 -4.06 -30.29
C GLY A 560 -16.36 -4.97 -29.90
N THR A 561 -16.68 -5.04 -28.59
CA THR A 561 -17.69 -5.97 -28.05
C THR A 561 -18.87 -5.24 -27.45
#